data_57ea5f644c75765a3b15f7ec0598636a
#
_entry.id   57ea5f644c75765a3b15f7ec0598636a
#
_cell.length_a   1.000
_cell.length_b   1.000
_cell.length_c   1.000
_cell.angle_alpha   90.00
_cell.angle_beta   90.00
_cell.angle_gamma   90.00
#
_symmetry.space_group_name_H-M   'P 1'
#
loop_
_entity.id
_entity.type
_entity.pdbx_description
1 polymer ?
#
loop_
_entity_poly.entity_id
_entity_poly.type
_entity_poly.pdbx_seq_one_letter_code
_entity_poly.pdbx_strand_id
1 'polypeptide(L)'
;MPADDDVEAAGAHLRTSGAGVAAVGRDAALRAVQVALIKEIDEAISRLERAHLGEATREHLEILRSLLKAQVSAYLEHFVARRATLFSHTSVMYAGEVGAPGVLSTTFRGLLEGGAFTGGQGARLVQLIGDRRTLVVFGERATGKSTLLNSLFELVSVDDRFVAIERGPALPALKERSFCVRLGVDADSDASSLFAKARRMDPGRLVVGEIHGAEIREFFSLLAEDPRIGGMTTLRADGVSRAVEAIVAAFGGDDAYARELVAHVKPAFVHMHADETGRPRLAAIWSVAGLVDGELAVEELDTGASAASLLVAEA
;
A
#
# COMPACT_ATOMS: atom_id res chain seq x y z
N MET A 1 -19.29 46.60 -11.31
CA MET A 1 -18.76 45.40 -10.65
C MET A 1 -19.55 44.22 -11.10
N PRO A 2 -19.00 43.38 -11.95
CA PRO A 2 -19.40 41.98 -12.10
C PRO A 2 -18.13 41.15 -11.99
N ALA A 3 -17.89 40.40 -10.93
CA ALA A 3 -16.72 39.54 -10.83
C ALA A 3 -16.85 38.32 -9.89
N ASP A 4 -17.90 38.19 -9.09
CA ASP A 4 -17.96 37.11 -8.10
C ASP A 4 -18.64 35.83 -8.64
N ASP A 5 -19.59 35.93 -9.54
CA ASP A 5 -20.31 34.77 -10.10
C ASP A 5 -19.46 33.90 -11.05
N ASP A 6 -18.50 34.49 -11.77
CA ASP A 6 -17.63 33.77 -12.70
C ASP A 6 -16.53 32.96 -11.99
N VAL A 7 -16.09 33.41 -10.80
CA VAL A 7 -15.09 32.69 -10.00
C VAL A 7 -15.71 31.47 -9.32
N GLU A 8 -16.99 31.55 -8.89
CA GLU A 8 -17.69 30.46 -8.27
C GLU A 8 -18.07 29.37 -9.27
N ALA A 9 -18.45 29.74 -10.50
CA ALA A 9 -18.71 28.82 -11.60
C ALA A 9 -17.44 28.11 -12.08
N ALA A 10 -16.31 28.82 -12.18
CA ALA A 10 -15.01 28.21 -12.53
C ALA A 10 -14.52 27.26 -11.44
N GLY A 11 -14.71 27.61 -10.15
CA GLY A 11 -14.40 26.74 -9.02
C GLY A 11 -15.25 25.48 -8.96
N ALA A 12 -16.52 25.53 -9.36
CA ALA A 12 -17.42 24.38 -9.44
C ALA A 12 -17.02 23.44 -10.61
N HIS A 13 -16.64 24.00 -11.75
CA HIS A 13 -16.21 23.22 -12.92
C HIS A 13 -14.87 22.52 -12.70
N LEU A 14 -13.93 23.15 -11.98
CA LEU A 14 -12.66 22.54 -11.58
C LEU A 14 -12.88 21.40 -10.54
N ARG A 15 -13.84 21.54 -9.65
CA ARG A 15 -14.17 20.50 -8.65
C ARG A 15 -14.78 19.24 -9.28
N THR A 16 -15.63 19.36 -10.30
CA THR A 16 -16.24 18.20 -10.98
C THR A 16 -15.29 17.45 -11.90
N SER A 17 -14.28 18.11 -12.50
CA SER A 17 -13.34 17.45 -13.41
C SER A 17 -12.32 16.56 -12.68
N GLY A 18 -11.94 16.91 -11.48
CA GLY A 18 -10.91 16.18 -10.73
C GLY A 18 -11.37 14.89 -10.06
N ALA A 19 -12.66 14.75 -9.65
CA ALA A 19 -13.20 13.48 -9.17
C ALA A 19 -13.22 12.45 -10.28
N GLY A 20 -13.50 12.90 -11.50
CA GLY A 20 -13.51 12.03 -12.67
C GLY A 20 -12.15 11.40 -12.93
N VAL A 21 -11.05 12.16 -12.80
CA VAL A 21 -9.70 11.65 -13.13
C VAL A 21 -9.13 10.75 -12.04
N ALA A 22 -9.32 11.05 -10.76
CA ALA A 22 -8.88 10.17 -9.67
C ALA A 22 -9.70 8.87 -9.63
N ALA A 23 -11.01 8.91 -9.92
CA ALA A 23 -11.83 7.72 -10.10
C ALA A 23 -11.37 6.89 -11.31
N VAL A 24 -11.07 7.53 -12.43
CA VAL A 24 -10.54 6.88 -13.65
C VAL A 24 -9.18 6.23 -13.40
N GLY A 25 -8.27 6.87 -12.65
CA GLY A 25 -6.95 6.30 -12.29
C GLY A 25 -7.09 5.03 -11.44
N ARG A 26 -7.95 5.08 -10.42
CA ARG A 26 -8.20 3.93 -9.54
C ARG A 26 -8.90 2.78 -10.27
N ASP A 27 -9.93 3.07 -11.06
CA ASP A 27 -10.62 2.05 -11.85
C ASP A 27 -9.70 1.43 -12.91
N ALA A 28 -8.74 2.20 -13.43
CA ALA A 28 -7.70 1.69 -14.30
C ALA A 28 -6.73 0.77 -13.54
N ALA A 29 -6.32 1.13 -12.31
CA ALA A 29 -5.47 0.30 -11.46
C ALA A 29 -6.16 -1.03 -11.10
N LEU A 30 -7.43 -0.99 -10.69
CA LEU A 30 -8.19 -2.19 -10.37
C LEU A 30 -8.40 -3.10 -11.58
N ARG A 31 -8.71 -2.53 -12.75
CA ARG A 31 -8.80 -3.30 -14.00
C ARG A 31 -7.46 -3.91 -14.39
N ALA A 32 -6.35 -3.22 -14.18
CA ALA A 32 -5.02 -3.77 -14.44
C ALA A 32 -4.73 -4.98 -13.55
N VAL A 33 -5.07 -4.91 -12.27
CA VAL A 33 -4.97 -6.06 -11.35
C VAL A 33 -5.85 -7.22 -11.80
N GLN A 34 -7.09 -6.96 -12.21
CA GLN A 34 -8.00 -7.99 -12.72
C GLN A 34 -7.42 -8.69 -13.94
N VAL A 35 -6.93 -7.93 -14.92
CA VAL A 35 -6.33 -8.48 -16.15
C VAL A 35 -5.08 -9.30 -15.82
N ALA A 36 -4.22 -8.81 -14.93
CA ALA A 36 -3.01 -9.53 -14.53
C ALA A 36 -3.34 -10.85 -13.81
N LEU A 37 -4.30 -10.86 -12.87
CA LEU A 37 -4.74 -12.08 -12.18
C LEU A 37 -5.35 -13.10 -13.15
N ILE A 38 -6.18 -12.67 -14.08
CA ILE A 38 -6.77 -13.54 -15.10
C ILE A 38 -5.66 -14.18 -15.95
N LYS A 39 -4.66 -13.40 -16.34
CA LYS A 39 -3.51 -13.90 -17.10
C LYS A 39 -2.70 -14.93 -16.29
N GLU A 40 -2.44 -14.68 -15.01
CA GLU A 40 -1.72 -15.61 -14.14
C GLU A 40 -2.49 -16.94 -13.95
N ILE A 41 -3.82 -16.89 -13.82
CA ILE A 41 -4.69 -18.07 -13.77
C ILE A 41 -4.55 -18.88 -15.09
N ASP A 42 -4.65 -18.20 -16.24
CA ASP A 42 -4.51 -18.86 -17.55
C ASP A 42 -3.15 -19.53 -17.73
N GLU A 43 -2.06 -18.85 -17.33
CA GLU A 43 -0.72 -19.40 -17.41
C GLU A 43 -0.50 -20.59 -16.47
N ALA A 44 -1.08 -20.53 -15.24
CA ALA A 44 -0.99 -21.62 -14.26
C ALA A 44 -1.74 -22.86 -14.75
N ILE A 45 -2.97 -22.71 -15.25
CA ILE A 45 -3.76 -23.82 -15.76
C ILE A 45 -3.13 -24.39 -17.03
N SER A 46 -2.63 -23.55 -17.94
CA SER A 46 -1.91 -24.00 -19.14
C SER A 46 -0.63 -24.78 -18.81
N ARG A 47 0.05 -24.49 -17.69
CA ARG A 47 1.16 -25.30 -17.20
C ARG A 47 0.70 -26.68 -16.73
N LEU A 48 -0.43 -26.77 -16.03
CA LEU A 48 -1.02 -28.03 -15.60
C LEU A 48 -1.47 -28.88 -16.79
N GLU A 49 -2.11 -28.29 -17.80
CA GLU A 49 -2.54 -28.95 -19.00
C GLU A 49 -1.38 -29.61 -19.80
N ARG A 50 -0.21 -28.96 -19.81
CA ARG A 50 1.01 -29.51 -20.46
C ARG A 50 1.62 -30.70 -19.71
N ALA A 51 1.18 -31.00 -18.50
CA ALA A 51 1.68 -32.08 -17.66
C ALA A 51 1.11 -33.46 -18.02
N HIS A 52 0.61 -33.69 -19.24
CA HIS A 52 0.09 -34.98 -19.75
C HIS A 52 -1.07 -35.55 -18.92
N LEU A 53 -2.04 -34.73 -18.61
CA LEU A 53 -3.25 -35.10 -17.87
C LEU A 53 -4.29 -35.78 -18.77
N GLY A 54 -5.06 -36.71 -18.20
CA GLY A 54 -6.17 -37.38 -18.91
C GLY A 54 -7.30 -36.39 -19.25
N GLU A 55 -8.18 -36.80 -20.19
CA GLU A 55 -9.23 -35.95 -20.74
C GLU A 55 -10.22 -35.41 -19.67
N ALA A 56 -10.63 -36.30 -18.75
CA ALA A 56 -11.49 -35.90 -17.61
C ALA A 56 -10.86 -34.85 -16.71
N THR A 57 -9.53 -34.85 -16.57
CA THR A 57 -8.82 -33.84 -15.76
C THR A 57 -8.74 -32.51 -16.48
N ARG A 58 -8.68 -32.51 -17.81
CA ARG A 58 -8.71 -31.28 -18.62
C ARG A 58 -10.06 -30.56 -18.51
N GLU A 59 -11.16 -31.30 -18.55
CA GLU A 59 -12.49 -30.74 -18.36
C GLU A 59 -12.64 -30.08 -16.99
N HIS A 60 -12.14 -30.72 -15.94
CA HIS A 60 -12.13 -30.15 -14.61
C HIS A 60 -11.26 -28.86 -14.51
N LEU A 61 -10.13 -28.82 -15.21
CA LEU A 61 -9.27 -27.64 -15.26
C LEU A 61 -9.94 -26.46 -15.97
N GLU A 62 -10.71 -26.69 -17.04
CA GLU A 62 -11.49 -25.63 -17.70
C GLU A 62 -12.61 -25.08 -16.81
N ILE A 63 -13.30 -25.96 -16.08
CA ILE A 63 -14.30 -25.55 -15.08
C ILE A 63 -13.62 -24.71 -14.00
N LEU A 64 -12.48 -25.14 -13.47
CA LEU A 64 -11.73 -24.42 -12.46
C LEU A 64 -11.24 -23.07 -12.98
N ARG A 65 -10.73 -23.00 -14.21
CA ARG A 65 -10.35 -21.76 -14.90
C ARG A 65 -11.50 -20.75 -14.91
N SER A 66 -12.68 -21.20 -15.34
CA SER A 66 -13.87 -20.37 -15.45
C SER A 66 -14.35 -19.86 -14.08
N LEU A 67 -14.35 -20.74 -13.08
CA LEU A 67 -14.73 -20.39 -11.71
C LEU A 67 -13.77 -19.39 -11.07
N LEU A 68 -12.46 -19.57 -11.21
CA LEU A 68 -11.45 -18.65 -10.66
C LEU A 68 -11.54 -17.28 -11.32
N LYS A 69 -11.71 -17.21 -12.64
CA LYS A 69 -11.90 -15.93 -13.34
C LYS A 69 -13.17 -15.22 -12.88
N ALA A 70 -14.27 -15.93 -12.72
CA ALA A 70 -15.53 -15.37 -12.25
C ALA A 70 -15.39 -14.86 -10.81
N GLN A 71 -14.71 -15.60 -9.92
CA GLN A 71 -14.45 -15.17 -8.54
C GLN A 71 -13.58 -13.91 -8.48
N VAL A 72 -12.51 -13.83 -9.28
CA VAL A 72 -11.66 -12.64 -9.35
C VAL A 72 -12.46 -11.42 -9.80
N SER A 73 -13.28 -11.57 -10.86
CA SER A 73 -14.14 -10.48 -11.35
C SER A 73 -15.15 -10.04 -10.29
N ALA A 74 -15.88 -10.98 -9.70
CA ALA A 74 -16.88 -10.69 -8.67
C ALA A 74 -16.26 -10.04 -7.42
N TYR A 75 -15.09 -10.49 -6.98
CA TYR A 75 -14.38 -9.93 -5.83
C TYR A 75 -13.99 -8.47 -6.08
N LEU A 76 -13.39 -8.17 -7.23
CA LEU A 76 -12.97 -6.81 -7.58
C LEU A 76 -14.17 -5.88 -7.84
N GLU A 77 -15.23 -6.37 -8.48
CA GLU A 77 -16.48 -5.62 -8.65
C GLU A 77 -17.14 -5.31 -7.30
N HIS A 78 -17.21 -6.29 -6.39
CA HIS A 78 -17.73 -6.09 -5.04
C HIS A 78 -16.89 -5.08 -4.25
N PHE A 79 -15.57 -5.13 -4.39
CA PHE A 79 -14.66 -4.17 -3.79
C PHE A 79 -14.87 -2.75 -4.32
N VAL A 80 -15.08 -2.59 -5.61
CA VAL A 80 -15.43 -1.31 -6.26
C VAL A 80 -16.80 -0.84 -5.81
N ALA A 81 -17.83 -1.70 -5.85
CA ALA A 81 -19.22 -1.35 -5.52
C ALA A 81 -19.39 -0.96 -4.04
N ARG A 82 -18.76 -1.69 -3.12
CA ARG A 82 -18.83 -1.42 -1.67
C ARG A 82 -18.26 -0.04 -1.30
N ARG A 83 -17.37 0.51 -2.12
CA ARG A 83 -16.77 1.83 -1.96
C ARG A 83 -17.44 2.93 -2.80
N ALA A 84 -18.09 2.60 -3.91
CA ALA A 84 -18.85 3.58 -4.69
C ALA A 84 -19.98 4.22 -3.89
N THR A 85 -20.58 3.48 -2.95
CA THR A 85 -21.60 4.01 -2.02
C THR A 85 -21.05 4.99 -0.98
N LEU A 86 -19.73 5.01 -0.76
CA LEU A 86 -19.06 5.94 0.16
C LEU A 86 -18.49 7.19 -0.55
N PHE A 87 -18.59 7.26 -1.89
CA PHE A 87 -17.82 8.22 -2.71
C PHE A 87 -18.67 9.22 -3.50
N SER A 88 -19.76 9.69 -2.94
CA SER A 88 -20.59 10.70 -3.65
C SER A 88 -20.13 12.15 -3.48
N HIS A 89 -18.97 12.45 -2.93
CA HIS A 89 -18.49 13.85 -2.90
C HIS A 89 -16.95 13.97 -2.92
N THR A 90 -16.50 14.80 -3.80
CA THR A 90 -15.27 15.59 -3.94
C THR A 90 -14.10 15.04 -4.74
N SER A 91 -13.73 15.85 -5.69
CA SER A 91 -12.79 15.66 -6.79
C SER A 91 -11.42 16.26 -6.55
N VAL A 92 -10.33 15.64 -6.98
CA VAL A 92 -9.12 16.33 -7.43
C VAL A 92 -8.38 15.55 -8.52
N MET A 93 -7.92 16.27 -9.51
CA MET A 93 -7.27 15.77 -10.73
C MET A 93 -5.82 15.33 -10.53
N TYR A 94 -5.46 14.24 -11.22
CA TYR A 94 -4.09 13.97 -11.65
C TYR A 94 -4.00 14.10 -13.17
N ALA A 95 -3.40 15.18 -13.65
CA ALA A 95 -2.79 15.22 -14.97
C ALA A 95 -1.31 14.92 -14.76
N GLY A 96 -0.92 13.66 -14.78
CA GLY A 96 0.48 13.27 -14.87
C GLY A 96 0.93 13.52 -16.30
N GLU A 97 1.86 14.43 -16.50
CA GLU A 97 2.61 14.53 -17.76
C GLU A 97 3.23 13.16 -18.04
N VAL A 98 2.98 12.64 -19.23
CA VAL A 98 3.66 11.44 -19.74
C VAL A 98 5.15 11.79 -19.79
N GLY A 99 5.90 11.25 -18.81
CA GLY A 99 7.33 11.52 -18.68
C GLY A 99 8.11 11.08 -19.90
N ALA A 100 9.24 11.71 -20.10
CA ALA A 100 10.21 11.42 -21.15
C ALA A 100 10.60 9.93 -21.18
N PRO A 101 10.95 9.35 -22.35
CA PRO A 101 11.34 7.94 -22.45
C PRO A 101 12.51 7.63 -21.51
N GLY A 102 12.27 6.73 -20.54
CA GLY A 102 13.24 6.34 -19.53
C GLY A 102 12.81 6.60 -18.07
N VAL A 103 11.73 7.35 -17.81
CA VAL A 103 11.15 7.48 -16.47
C VAL A 103 10.20 6.31 -16.27
N LEU A 104 10.53 5.41 -15.33
CA LEU A 104 9.62 4.34 -14.89
C LEU A 104 8.31 5.00 -14.41
N SER A 105 7.18 4.56 -14.94
CA SER A 105 5.87 5.01 -14.50
C SER A 105 5.76 4.88 -12.98
N THR A 106 5.41 5.95 -12.30
CA THR A 106 5.21 5.97 -10.85
C THR A 106 3.80 5.57 -10.45
N THR A 107 2.92 5.28 -11.43
CA THR A 107 1.54 4.83 -11.17
C THR A 107 1.53 3.37 -10.72
N PHE A 108 0.53 3.01 -9.91
CA PHE A 108 0.33 1.62 -9.49
C PHE A 108 0.19 0.68 -10.70
N ARG A 109 -0.61 1.08 -11.68
CA ARG A 109 -0.76 0.36 -12.94
C ARG A 109 0.57 0.19 -13.67
N GLY A 110 1.34 1.27 -13.79
CA GLY A 110 2.62 1.23 -14.50
C GLY A 110 3.66 0.35 -13.83
N LEU A 111 3.66 0.30 -12.48
CA LEU A 111 4.52 -0.63 -11.72
C LEU A 111 4.10 -2.08 -11.95
N LEU A 112 2.79 -2.37 -11.98
CA LEU A 112 2.26 -3.70 -12.27
C LEU A 112 2.62 -4.14 -13.71
N GLU A 113 2.36 -3.30 -14.70
CA GLU A 113 2.69 -3.57 -16.12
C GLU A 113 4.21 -3.69 -16.35
N GLY A 114 5.00 -2.92 -15.60
CA GLY A 114 6.47 -3.02 -15.57
C GLY A 114 7.00 -4.25 -14.81
N GLY A 115 6.11 -5.05 -14.24
CA GLY A 115 6.44 -6.28 -13.53
C GLY A 115 7.11 -6.05 -12.17
N ALA A 116 6.96 -4.88 -11.54
CA ALA A 116 7.48 -4.64 -10.20
C ALA A 116 6.84 -5.57 -9.17
N PHE A 117 5.64 -6.05 -9.42
CA PHE A 117 4.92 -7.05 -8.63
C PHE A 117 3.94 -7.82 -9.51
N THR A 118 3.49 -8.99 -9.04
CA THR A 118 2.52 -9.86 -9.72
C THR A 118 1.09 -9.35 -9.55
N GLY A 119 0.14 -9.90 -10.32
CA GLY A 119 -1.29 -9.62 -10.15
C GLY A 119 -1.80 -10.01 -8.77
N GLY A 120 -1.35 -11.16 -8.23
CA GLY A 120 -1.67 -11.62 -6.88
C GLY A 120 -1.17 -10.68 -5.79
N GLN A 121 0.09 -10.23 -5.90
CA GLN A 121 0.65 -9.22 -5.00
C GLN A 121 -0.10 -7.88 -5.11
N GLY A 122 -0.43 -7.46 -6.33
CA GLY A 122 -1.23 -6.27 -6.57
C GLY A 122 -2.60 -6.33 -5.92
N ALA A 123 -3.31 -7.45 -6.05
CA ALA A 123 -4.61 -7.67 -5.40
C ALA A 123 -4.50 -7.62 -3.87
N ARG A 124 -3.44 -8.21 -3.32
CA ARG A 124 -3.18 -8.16 -1.87
C ARG A 124 -2.92 -6.73 -1.39
N LEU A 125 -2.14 -5.94 -2.12
CA LEU A 125 -1.93 -4.51 -1.81
C LEU A 125 -3.24 -3.72 -1.84
N VAL A 126 -4.07 -3.94 -2.86
CA VAL A 126 -5.41 -3.32 -2.95
C VAL A 126 -6.27 -3.66 -1.73
N GLN A 127 -6.29 -4.94 -1.32
CA GLN A 127 -7.02 -5.39 -0.14
C GLN A 127 -6.51 -4.69 1.13
N LEU A 128 -5.20 -4.73 1.38
CA LEU A 128 -4.58 -4.14 2.58
C LEU A 128 -4.87 -2.63 2.69
N ILE A 129 -4.78 -1.91 1.58
CA ILE A 129 -5.17 -0.48 1.53
C ILE A 129 -6.66 -0.32 1.84
N GLY A 130 -7.49 -1.19 1.26
CA GLY A 130 -8.92 -1.21 1.47
C GLY A 130 -9.32 -1.40 2.92
N ASP A 131 -8.67 -2.31 3.60
CA ASP A 131 -8.90 -2.66 4.99
C ASP A 131 -8.23 -1.69 5.98
N ARG A 132 -7.63 -0.61 5.49
CA ARG A 132 -6.88 0.38 6.29
C ARG A 132 -5.74 -0.22 7.10
N ARG A 133 -5.18 -1.34 6.64
CA ARG A 133 -4.03 -1.96 7.30
C ARG A 133 -2.83 -1.01 7.31
N THR A 134 -2.09 -1.05 8.39
CA THR A 134 -0.79 -0.37 8.46
C THR A 134 0.19 -1.06 7.51
N LEU A 135 0.84 -0.29 6.62
CA LEU A 135 1.82 -0.79 5.66
C LEU A 135 3.21 -0.26 6.00
N VAL A 136 4.15 -1.16 6.18
CA VAL A 136 5.58 -0.87 6.31
C VAL A 136 6.28 -1.40 5.06
N VAL A 137 6.59 -0.51 4.12
CA VAL A 137 7.36 -0.87 2.91
C VAL A 137 8.83 -0.86 3.27
N PHE A 138 9.49 -2.00 3.25
CA PHE A 138 10.88 -2.12 3.65
C PHE A 138 11.77 -2.70 2.55
N GLY A 139 13.07 -2.56 2.71
CA GLY A 139 14.10 -3.02 1.78
C GLY A 139 15.34 -2.13 1.86
N GLU A 140 16.40 -2.49 1.17
CA GLU A 140 17.64 -1.74 1.09
C GLU A 140 17.47 -0.39 0.37
N ARG A 141 18.52 0.40 0.36
CA ARG A 141 18.54 1.70 -0.35
C ARG A 141 18.31 1.49 -1.85
N ALA A 142 17.52 2.39 -2.46
CA ALA A 142 17.22 2.39 -3.91
C ALA A 142 16.44 1.17 -4.43
N THR A 143 15.77 0.40 -3.58
CA THR A 143 14.93 -0.74 -3.97
C THR A 143 13.51 -0.35 -4.41
N GLY A 144 13.19 0.94 -4.53
CA GLY A 144 11.88 1.40 -5.00
C GLY A 144 10.80 1.55 -3.91
N LYS A 145 11.14 1.50 -2.62
CA LYS A 145 10.19 1.65 -1.49
C LYS A 145 9.31 2.89 -1.63
N SER A 146 9.92 4.06 -1.77
CA SER A 146 9.19 5.33 -1.88
C SER A 146 8.37 5.40 -3.18
N THR A 147 8.84 4.79 -4.26
CA THR A 147 8.11 4.69 -5.52
C THR A 147 6.86 3.85 -5.37
N LEU A 148 6.96 2.67 -4.73
CA LEU A 148 5.81 1.84 -4.42
C LEU A 148 4.85 2.58 -3.48
N LEU A 149 5.36 3.17 -2.37
CA LEU A 149 4.52 3.90 -1.42
C LEU A 149 3.73 5.03 -2.10
N ASN A 150 4.37 5.82 -2.99
CA ASN A 150 3.70 6.86 -3.76
C ASN A 150 2.60 6.30 -4.66
N SER A 151 2.84 5.18 -5.33
CA SER A 151 1.85 4.54 -6.22
C SER A 151 0.64 4.00 -5.45
N LEU A 152 0.83 3.55 -4.21
CA LEU A 152 -0.25 3.05 -3.35
C LEU A 152 -1.26 4.14 -2.96
N PHE A 153 -0.87 5.41 -2.99
CA PHE A 153 -1.81 6.50 -2.71
C PHE A 153 -2.93 6.58 -3.74
N GLU A 154 -2.73 6.10 -4.97
CA GLU A 154 -3.79 6.02 -5.99
C GLU A 154 -4.94 5.11 -5.55
N LEU A 155 -4.66 4.10 -4.73
CA LEU A 155 -5.63 3.14 -4.23
C LEU A 155 -6.41 3.65 -3.01
N VAL A 156 -5.91 4.70 -2.34
CA VAL A 156 -6.57 5.29 -1.17
C VAL A 156 -7.69 6.21 -1.60
N SER A 157 -8.79 6.22 -0.84
CA SER A 157 -9.92 7.11 -1.08
C SER A 157 -9.48 8.58 -1.17
N VAL A 158 -10.15 9.32 -2.06
CA VAL A 158 -9.96 10.78 -2.16
C VAL A 158 -10.46 11.52 -0.94
N ASP A 159 -11.42 10.92 -0.20
CA ASP A 159 -12.01 11.50 1.01
C ASP A 159 -11.19 11.18 2.28
N ASP A 160 -10.21 10.28 2.18
CA ASP A 160 -9.34 9.99 3.31
C ASP A 160 -8.44 11.21 3.59
N ARG A 161 -8.50 11.71 4.84
CA ARG A 161 -7.62 12.77 5.30
C ARG A 161 -6.23 12.21 5.52
N PHE A 162 -5.27 12.73 4.78
CA PHE A 162 -3.86 12.41 4.99
C PHE A 162 -3.20 13.41 5.94
N VAL A 163 -2.43 12.88 6.88
CA VAL A 163 -1.40 13.65 7.58
C VAL A 163 -0.07 12.99 7.26
N ALA A 164 0.82 13.74 6.63
CA ALA A 164 2.13 13.27 6.20
C ALA A 164 3.24 13.95 6.99
N ILE A 165 4.17 13.16 7.51
CA ILE A 165 5.40 13.63 8.17
C ILE A 165 6.56 13.25 7.26
N GLU A 166 7.33 14.23 6.79
CA GLU A 166 8.41 13.99 5.83
C GLU A 166 9.61 14.93 6.00
N ARG A 167 10.78 14.34 5.74
CA ARG A 167 12.06 15.05 5.60
C ARG A 167 12.24 15.45 4.14
N GLY A 168 11.85 16.66 3.79
CA GLY A 168 11.84 17.11 2.40
C GLY A 168 10.72 16.48 1.55
N PRO A 169 10.66 16.78 0.24
CA PRO A 169 9.55 16.38 -0.64
C PRO A 169 9.68 14.93 -1.12
N ALA A 170 9.73 13.96 -0.19
CA ALA A 170 9.93 12.54 -0.51
C ALA A 170 8.69 11.88 -1.14
N LEU A 171 7.49 12.45 -0.92
CA LEU A 171 6.21 11.89 -1.34
C LEU A 171 5.46 12.87 -2.27
N PRO A 172 5.90 13.03 -3.54
CA PRO A 172 5.32 14.00 -4.47
C PRO A 172 3.83 13.75 -4.76
N ALA A 173 3.37 12.50 -4.76
CA ALA A 173 1.97 12.16 -5.01
C ALA A 173 0.99 12.73 -3.96
N LEU A 174 1.46 13.09 -2.78
CA LEU A 174 0.62 13.73 -1.75
C LEU A 174 0.40 15.22 -1.98
N LYS A 175 1.19 15.90 -2.84
CA LYS A 175 1.05 17.34 -3.10
C LYS A 175 -0.30 17.71 -3.70
N GLU A 176 -0.88 16.79 -4.45
CA GLU A 176 -2.07 17.04 -5.24
C GLU A 176 -3.35 16.51 -4.54
N ARG A 177 -3.21 16.04 -3.27
CA ARG A 177 -4.35 15.61 -2.48
C ARG A 177 -4.98 16.76 -1.71
N SER A 178 -6.28 17.02 -1.92
CA SER A 178 -7.01 18.12 -1.30
C SER A 178 -7.07 18.02 0.22
N PHE A 179 -7.11 16.82 0.78
CA PHE A 179 -7.17 16.57 2.21
C PHE A 179 -5.84 16.00 2.74
N CYS A 180 -4.73 16.65 2.37
CA CYS A 180 -3.41 16.28 2.86
C CYS A 180 -2.75 17.46 3.61
N VAL A 181 -2.47 17.24 4.88
CA VAL A 181 -1.61 18.13 5.67
C VAL A 181 -0.22 17.55 5.73
N ARG A 182 0.78 18.35 5.38
CA ARG A 182 2.19 17.95 5.39
C ARG A 182 2.91 18.64 6.54
N LEU A 183 3.51 17.85 7.41
CA LEU A 183 4.35 18.30 8.50
C LEU A 183 5.81 18.08 8.11
N GLY A 184 6.55 19.17 7.90
CA GLY A 184 7.98 19.11 7.60
C GLY A 184 8.78 18.75 8.86
N VAL A 185 9.79 17.91 8.70
CA VAL A 185 10.77 17.59 9.75
C VAL A 185 11.99 18.45 9.52
N ASP A 186 12.22 19.43 10.40
CA ASP A 186 13.42 20.25 10.45
C ASP A 186 14.46 19.62 11.37
N ALA A 187 15.70 20.14 11.34
CA ALA A 187 16.79 19.63 12.17
C ALA A 187 16.49 19.66 13.68
N ASP A 188 15.68 20.65 14.10
CA ASP A 188 15.28 20.85 15.50
C ASP A 188 13.90 20.28 15.84
N SER A 189 13.26 19.56 14.89
CA SER A 189 11.93 19.00 15.11
C SER A 189 12.01 17.78 16.02
N ASP A 190 11.27 17.84 17.13
CA ASP A 190 11.05 16.69 17.99
C ASP A 190 9.94 15.79 17.42
N ALA A 191 10.23 14.48 17.32
CA ALA A 191 9.29 13.49 16.79
C ALA A 191 7.96 13.53 17.58
N SER A 192 8.00 13.51 18.91
CA SER A 192 6.82 13.49 19.75
C SER A 192 5.91 14.71 19.48
N SER A 193 6.51 15.89 19.30
CA SER A 193 5.76 17.12 18.96
C SER A 193 5.05 17.02 17.61
N LEU A 194 5.72 16.45 16.59
CA LEU A 194 5.14 16.27 15.25
C LEU A 194 3.97 15.27 15.28
N PHE A 195 4.14 14.15 15.94
CA PHE A 195 3.09 13.13 16.06
C PHE A 195 1.93 13.63 16.94
N ALA A 196 2.18 14.42 17.99
CA ALA A 196 1.12 15.07 18.76
C ALA A 196 0.32 16.08 17.91
N LYS A 197 0.95 16.79 16.96
CA LYS A 197 0.25 17.63 15.98
C LYS A 197 -0.57 16.78 15.01
N ALA A 198 0.00 15.70 14.47
CA ALA A 198 -0.67 14.79 13.58
C ALA A 198 -1.93 14.19 14.19
N ARG A 199 -1.86 13.75 15.45
CA ARG A 199 -3.00 13.24 16.23
C ARG A 199 -4.16 14.24 16.29
N ARG A 200 -3.88 15.50 16.55
CA ARG A 200 -4.93 16.56 16.64
C ARG A 200 -5.61 16.86 15.31
N MET A 201 -5.02 16.41 14.20
CA MET A 201 -5.58 16.62 12.86
C MET A 201 -6.56 15.51 12.45
N ASP A 202 -6.82 14.53 13.32
CA ASP A 202 -7.75 13.41 13.08
C ASP A 202 -7.50 12.74 11.72
N PRO A 203 -6.32 12.10 11.49
CA PRO A 203 -5.98 11.53 10.21
C PRO A 203 -6.78 10.25 9.93
N GLY A 204 -7.30 10.10 8.73
CA GLY A 204 -7.73 8.79 8.22
C GLY A 204 -6.54 7.95 7.74
N ARG A 205 -5.45 8.64 7.31
CA ARG A 205 -4.16 8.05 6.92
C ARG A 205 -3.01 8.84 7.52
N LEU A 206 -2.16 8.14 8.28
CA LEU A 206 -0.89 8.68 8.76
C LEU A 206 0.23 8.17 7.88
N VAL A 207 0.94 9.08 7.23
CA VAL A 207 2.03 8.73 6.31
C VAL A 207 3.34 9.30 6.85
N VAL A 208 4.36 8.46 6.95
CA VAL A 208 5.72 8.89 7.27
C VAL A 208 6.63 8.46 6.13
N GLY A 209 7.40 9.41 5.56
CA GLY A 209 8.21 9.14 4.37
C GLY A 209 9.20 8.00 4.58
N GLU A 210 10.06 8.12 5.57
CA GLU A 210 10.97 7.07 6.07
C GLU A 210 11.07 7.23 7.58
N ILE A 211 10.82 6.15 8.32
CA ILE A 211 10.86 6.18 9.79
C ILE A 211 12.18 5.68 10.33
N HIS A 212 12.67 6.35 11.38
CA HIS A 212 13.85 5.92 12.14
C HIS A 212 13.80 6.34 13.60
N GLY A 213 14.47 5.59 14.46
CA GLY A 213 14.64 5.94 15.87
C GLY A 213 13.31 6.21 16.57
N ALA A 214 13.20 7.37 17.23
CA ALA A 214 12.02 7.74 17.99
C ALA A 214 10.74 7.87 17.15
N GLU A 215 10.83 8.16 15.85
CA GLU A 215 9.67 8.24 14.96
C GLU A 215 8.93 6.91 14.85
N ILE A 216 9.65 5.79 14.92
CA ILE A 216 9.09 4.43 14.88
C ILE A 216 8.15 4.25 16.08
N ARG A 217 8.62 4.57 17.28
CA ARG A 217 7.83 4.46 18.51
C ARG A 217 6.58 5.33 18.44
N GLU A 218 6.72 6.59 18.08
CA GLU A 218 5.60 7.53 18.00
C GLU A 218 4.57 7.09 16.96
N PHE A 219 5.02 6.59 15.79
CA PHE A 219 4.16 6.08 14.73
C PHE A 219 3.31 4.91 15.20
N PHE A 220 3.94 3.88 15.76
CA PHE A 220 3.22 2.70 16.23
C PHE A 220 2.33 2.99 17.44
N SER A 221 2.76 3.86 18.37
CA SER A 221 1.95 4.28 19.51
C SER A 221 0.68 5.00 19.07
N LEU A 222 0.77 5.91 18.11
CA LEU A 222 -0.40 6.63 17.60
C LEU A 222 -1.39 5.68 16.90
N LEU A 223 -0.89 4.72 16.11
CA LEU A 223 -1.73 3.73 15.43
C LEU A 223 -2.39 2.73 16.39
N ALA A 224 -1.73 2.39 17.48
CA ALA A 224 -2.30 1.53 18.51
C ALA A 224 -3.44 2.22 19.29
N GLU A 225 -3.36 3.54 19.47
CA GLU A 225 -4.41 4.31 20.15
C GLU A 225 -5.68 4.45 19.31
N ASP A 226 -5.56 4.54 17.98
CA ASP A 226 -6.71 4.64 17.09
C ASP A 226 -6.59 3.67 15.89
N PRO A 227 -7.18 2.48 16.01
CA PRO A 227 -7.15 1.47 14.95
C PRO A 227 -7.85 1.86 13.64
N ARG A 228 -8.57 2.99 13.62
CA ARG A 228 -9.20 3.52 12.40
C ARG A 228 -8.20 4.18 11.47
N ILE A 229 -7.03 4.55 11.98
CA ILE A 229 -5.98 5.21 11.22
C ILE A 229 -5.20 4.16 10.43
N GLY A 230 -5.17 4.28 9.11
CA GLY A 230 -4.29 3.48 8.27
C GLY A 230 -2.89 4.07 8.22
N GLY A 231 -1.90 3.38 8.79
CA GLY A 231 -0.50 3.80 8.74
C GLY A 231 0.17 3.43 7.41
N MET A 232 1.04 4.28 6.90
CA MET A 232 1.85 3.99 5.71
C MET A 232 3.24 4.60 5.85
N THR A 233 4.28 3.78 5.70
CA THR A 233 5.65 4.26 5.86
C THR A 233 6.66 3.43 5.08
N THR A 234 7.90 3.94 4.98
CA THR A 234 9.04 3.13 4.54
C THR A 234 10.05 2.94 5.67
N LEU A 235 10.70 1.79 5.67
CA LEU A 235 11.74 1.42 6.63
C LEU A 235 12.93 0.81 5.88
N ARG A 236 14.14 1.07 6.34
CA ARG A 236 15.34 0.42 5.79
C ARG A 236 15.63 -0.85 6.58
N ALA A 237 15.56 -2.00 5.90
CA ALA A 237 15.93 -3.31 6.42
C ALA A 237 16.19 -4.26 5.24
N ASP A 238 17.02 -5.27 5.44
CA ASP A 238 17.37 -6.29 4.45
C ASP A 238 16.47 -7.53 4.51
N GLY A 239 15.64 -7.67 5.54
CA GLY A 239 14.69 -8.75 5.73
C GLY A 239 13.58 -8.40 6.71
N VAL A 240 12.52 -9.22 6.75
CA VAL A 240 11.36 -8.99 7.63
C VAL A 240 11.76 -9.07 9.12
N SER A 241 12.65 -9.99 9.49
CA SER A 241 13.18 -10.11 10.87
C SER A 241 13.88 -8.82 11.28
N ARG A 242 14.76 -8.28 10.44
CA ARG A 242 15.43 -7.01 10.70
C ARG A 242 14.47 -5.82 10.75
N ALA A 243 13.42 -5.83 9.95
CA ALA A 243 12.39 -4.80 10.03
C ALA A 243 11.65 -4.83 11.37
N VAL A 244 11.29 -6.02 11.84
CA VAL A 244 10.66 -6.23 13.15
C VAL A 244 11.58 -5.85 14.29
N GLU A 245 12.84 -6.31 14.28
CA GLU A 245 13.87 -5.98 15.26
C GLU A 245 14.09 -4.46 15.37
N ALA A 246 14.19 -3.76 14.23
CA ALA A 246 14.34 -2.31 14.19
C ALA A 246 13.15 -1.58 14.83
N ILE A 247 11.93 -2.12 14.68
CA ILE A 247 10.74 -1.56 15.30
C ILE A 247 10.76 -1.80 16.81
N VAL A 248 11.06 -3.01 17.26
CA VAL A 248 11.13 -3.36 18.68
C VAL A 248 12.22 -2.55 19.39
N ALA A 249 13.41 -2.49 18.82
CA ALA A 249 14.56 -1.75 19.36
C ALA A 249 14.29 -0.24 19.56
N ALA A 250 13.38 0.35 18.75
CA ALA A 250 13.03 1.76 18.87
C ALA A 250 12.29 2.13 20.17
N PHE A 251 11.84 1.13 20.94
CA PHE A 251 11.19 1.33 22.23
C PHE A 251 12.16 1.40 23.41
N GLY A 252 13.47 1.31 23.17
CA GLY A 252 14.49 1.63 24.15
C GLY A 252 14.63 0.60 25.28
N GLY A 253 14.39 -0.69 24.98
CA GLY A 253 14.58 -1.82 25.91
C GLY A 253 13.28 -2.32 26.58
N ASP A 254 12.12 -1.75 26.26
CA ASP A 254 10.83 -2.32 26.63
C ASP A 254 10.29 -3.18 25.49
N ASP A 255 11.01 -4.26 25.21
CA ASP A 255 10.75 -5.13 24.06
C ASP A 255 9.40 -5.85 24.16
N ALA A 256 9.01 -6.24 25.38
CA ALA A 256 7.72 -6.90 25.62
C ALA A 256 6.56 -5.98 25.24
N TYR A 257 6.58 -4.73 25.72
CA TYR A 257 5.59 -3.73 25.36
C TYR A 257 5.59 -3.44 23.86
N ALA A 258 6.78 -3.32 23.26
CA ALA A 258 6.92 -3.09 21.83
C ALA A 258 6.27 -4.21 21.00
N ARG A 259 6.50 -5.48 21.37
CA ARG A 259 5.92 -6.65 20.71
C ARG A 259 4.40 -6.69 20.87
N GLU A 260 3.88 -6.43 22.05
CA GLU A 260 2.43 -6.35 22.28
C GLU A 260 1.78 -5.26 21.43
N LEU A 261 2.39 -4.08 21.34
CA LEU A 261 1.91 -2.96 20.57
C LEU A 261 1.93 -3.26 19.07
N VAL A 262 3.01 -3.84 18.54
CA VAL A 262 3.11 -4.26 17.14
C VAL A 262 2.11 -5.35 16.82
N ALA A 263 1.91 -6.32 17.73
CA ALA A 263 0.89 -7.36 17.59
C ALA A 263 -0.54 -6.79 17.60
N HIS A 264 -0.79 -5.69 18.32
CA HIS A 264 -2.06 -4.99 18.32
C HIS A 264 -2.30 -4.24 17.00
N VAL A 265 -1.32 -3.49 16.49
CA VAL A 265 -1.40 -2.74 15.22
C VAL A 265 -1.49 -3.68 14.02
N LYS A 266 -0.91 -4.87 14.10
CA LYS A 266 -0.87 -5.90 13.03
C LYS A 266 -0.43 -5.34 11.68
N PRO A 267 0.76 -4.73 11.58
CA PRO A 267 1.24 -4.19 10.31
C PRO A 267 1.42 -5.27 9.25
N ALA A 268 1.27 -4.87 8.00
CA ALA A 268 1.73 -5.65 6.86
C ALA A 268 3.09 -5.10 6.40
N PHE A 269 4.05 -5.98 6.24
CA PHE A 269 5.40 -5.69 5.80
C PHE A 269 5.52 -6.00 4.32
N VAL A 270 5.87 -5.02 3.51
CA VAL A 270 6.00 -5.14 2.05
C VAL A 270 7.47 -5.06 1.67
N HIS A 271 8.07 -6.18 1.29
CA HIS A 271 9.49 -6.29 0.99
C HIS A 271 9.81 -5.90 -0.44
N MET A 272 10.58 -4.84 -0.60
CA MET A 272 11.12 -4.40 -1.88
C MET A 272 12.60 -4.72 -2.01
N HIS A 273 13.00 -5.34 -3.11
CA HIS A 273 14.40 -5.61 -3.45
C HIS A 273 14.71 -5.17 -4.88
N ALA A 274 15.96 -5.09 -5.22
CA ALA A 274 16.39 -4.93 -6.60
C ALA A 274 16.74 -6.32 -7.17
N ASP A 275 16.22 -6.64 -8.37
CA ASP A 275 16.61 -7.85 -9.08
C ASP A 275 18.05 -7.76 -9.61
N GLU A 276 18.55 -8.83 -10.22
CA GLU A 276 19.93 -8.90 -10.77
C GLU A 276 20.22 -7.80 -11.80
N THR A 277 19.20 -7.21 -12.40
CA THR A 277 19.31 -6.08 -13.33
C THR A 277 19.20 -4.71 -12.66
N GLY A 278 19.05 -4.68 -11.32
CA GLY A 278 18.85 -3.47 -10.54
C GLY A 278 17.43 -2.91 -10.58
N ARG A 279 16.46 -3.64 -11.13
CA ARG A 279 15.06 -3.20 -11.19
C ARG A 279 14.34 -3.50 -9.87
N PRO A 280 13.52 -2.54 -9.36
CA PRO A 280 12.70 -2.77 -8.18
C PRO A 280 11.69 -3.90 -8.37
N ARG A 281 11.63 -4.81 -7.38
CA ARG A 281 10.69 -5.92 -7.33
C ARG A 281 10.10 -6.05 -5.93
N LEU A 282 8.85 -6.42 -5.85
CA LEU A 282 8.23 -6.85 -4.61
C LEU A 282 8.54 -8.33 -4.39
N ALA A 283 9.31 -8.64 -3.34
CA ALA A 283 9.69 -10.01 -3.00
C ALA A 283 8.54 -10.76 -2.34
N ALA A 284 8.00 -10.20 -1.25
CA ALA A 284 6.97 -10.82 -0.44
C ALA A 284 6.17 -9.78 0.33
N ILE A 285 4.99 -10.18 0.80
CA ILE A 285 4.16 -9.42 1.72
C ILE A 285 3.95 -10.28 2.97
N TRP A 286 4.30 -9.73 4.13
CA TRP A 286 4.19 -10.39 5.42
C TRP A 286 3.14 -9.72 6.29
N SER A 287 2.56 -10.42 7.24
CA SER A 287 1.66 -9.87 8.26
C SER A 287 2.00 -10.39 9.63
N VAL A 288 1.83 -9.57 10.65
CA VAL A 288 1.90 -10.02 12.04
C VAL A 288 0.64 -10.81 12.35
N ALA A 289 0.82 -12.10 12.65
CA ALA A 289 -0.28 -12.99 13.06
C ALA A 289 -0.65 -12.81 14.55
N GLY A 290 0.34 -12.44 15.39
CA GLY A 290 0.16 -12.23 16.83
C GLY A 290 1.44 -12.49 17.59
N LEU A 291 1.30 -12.86 18.88
CA LEU A 291 2.40 -13.28 19.74
C LEU A 291 2.33 -14.79 19.97
N VAL A 292 3.48 -15.46 19.88
CA VAL A 292 3.68 -16.86 20.23
C VAL A 292 4.87 -16.91 21.18
N ASP A 293 4.65 -17.37 22.40
CA ASP A 293 5.67 -17.43 23.46
C ASP A 293 6.37 -16.09 23.75
N GLY A 294 5.65 -14.97 23.57
CA GLY A 294 6.18 -13.61 23.76
C GLY A 294 6.90 -13.03 22.55
N GLU A 295 7.07 -13.80 21.48
CA GLU A 295 7.69 -13.37 20.24
C GLU A 295 6.65 -13.06 19.16
N LEU A 296 6.97 -12.13 18.26
CA LEU A 296 6.09 -11.78 17.14
C LEU A 296 6.09 -12.89 16.08
N ALA A 297 4.95 -13.52 15.89
CA ALA A 297 4.72 -14.43 14.78
C ALA A 297 4.43 -13.62 13.52
N VAL A 298 5.24 -13.80 12.48
CA VAL A 298 5.09 -13.14 11.19
C VAL A 298 4.88 -14.21 10.12
N GLU A 299 3.81 -14.09 9.36
CA GLU A 299 3.46 -15.01 8.28
C GLU A 299 3.50 -14.32 6.92
N GLU A 300 4.01 -15.02 5.92
CA GLU A 300 3.93 -14.55 4.54
C GLU A 300 2.49 -14.68 4.06
N LEU A 301 1.94 -13.58 3.55
CA LEU A 301 0.60 -13.59 2.99
C LEU A 301 0.61 -14.25 1.62
N ASP A 302 -0.26 -15.23 1.45
CA ASP A 302 -0.43 -15.89 0.16
C ASP A 302 -0.83 -14.86 -0.91
N THR A 303 -0.01 -14.78 -1.92
CA THR A 303 -0.19 -13.94 -3.12
C THR A 303 -0.31 -14.81 -4.38
N GLY A 304 -0.56 -16.12 -4.21
CA GLY A 304 -0.60 -17.12 -5.27
C GLY A 304 0.73 -17.85 -5.51
N ALA A 305 1.79 -17.57 -4.72
CA ALA A 305 3.10 -18.13 -4.94
C ALA A 305 3.64 -19.03 -3.81
N SER A 306 3.20 -18.97 -2.60
CA SER A 306 3.48 -19.84 -1.43
C SER A 306 3.41 -19.05 -0.12
N ALA A 307 2.85 -19.64 0.92
CA ALA A 307 2.84 -19.06 2.27
C ALA A 307 3.95 -19.72 3.12
N ALA A 308 4.81 -18.90 3.72
CA ALA A 308 5.77 -19.33 4.73
C ALA A 308 5.51 -18.57 6.04
N SER A 309 5.55 -19.29 7.17
CA SER A 309 5.47 -18.68 8.51
C SER A 309 6.86 -18.60 9.13
N LEU A 310 7.18 -17.46 9.71
CA LEU A 310 8.44 -17.23 10.40
C LEU A 310 8.16 -16.78 11.85
N LEU A 311 8.75 -17.47 12.80
CA LEU A 311 8.89 -16.98 14.17
C LEU A 311 10.16 -16.13 14.22
N VAL A 312 10.01 -14.85 14.54
CA VAL A 312 11.16 -13.96 14.76
C VAL A 312 11.61 -14.15 16.20
N ALA A 313 12.43 -15.17 16.43
CA ALA A 313 13.14 -15.37 17.69
C ALA A 313 14.48 -14.63 17.62
N GLU A 314 14.94 -14.07 18.74
CA GLU A 314 16.28 -13.50 18.86
C GLU A 314 17.34 -14.58 18.54
N ALA A 315 18.27 -14.25 17.64
CA ALA A 315 19.46 -15.03 17.38
C ALA A 315 20.64 -14.49 18.21
#